data_a5d859c9155ac51eae6840ac48b9c404
#
_entry.id   a5d859c9155ac51eae6840ac48b9c404
#
_cell.length_a   1.000
_cell.length_b   1.000
_cell.length_c   1.000
_cell.angle_alpha   90.00
_cell.angle_beta   90.00
_cell.angle_gamma   90.00
#
_symmetry.space_group_name_H-M   'P 1'
#
loop_
_entity.id
_entity.type
_entity.pdbx_description
1 polymer ?
#
loop_
_entity_poly.entity_id
_entity_poly.type
_entity_poly.pdbx_seq_one_letter_code
_entity_poly.pdbx_strand_id
1 'polypeptide(L)'
;MGSSSSSRWSNPLIFLSNRVDMSTPQGQTVAATKGRNVVVVGTQWGDEGKGKLVDWLTETATGVVRFQGGHNAGHTLVINGVKTALHLIPSGIMRPGVKCYIGNGVVLSAPKLLEEIAGLEKAGVEVRSRLRISEACPLILPYHAAIDIAREAAKEKAGTAKIGTTGRGIGPAYEDKIARRALRVQDLKHPERFATKLRENLELHNHVLTDILHAPAIDYDTVFNEAMAYAKEILPMVA
;
A
#
# COMPACT_ATOMS: atom_id res chain seq x y z
N MET A 1 -36.86 23.65 -20.78
CA MET A 1 -37.04 23.29 -19.38
C MET A 1 -36.92 21.78 -19.29
N GLY A 2 -35.77 21.24 -18.92
CA GLY A 2 -35.49 19.82 -18.80
C GLY A 2 -34.83 19.60 -17.46
N SER A 3 -35.55 19.02 -16.52
CA SER A 3 -35.10 18.69 -15.18
C SER A 3 -34.17 17.46 -15.22
N SER A 4 -32.91 17.64 -14.91
CA SER A 4 -31.98 16.55 -14.67
C SER A 4 -32.21 15.96 -13.28
N SER A 5 -32.79 14.78 -13.20
CA SER A 5 -32.88 13.99 -11.98
C SER A 5 -31.53 13.33 -11.69
N SER A 6 -30.82 13.86 -10.70
CA SER A 6 -29.64 13.19 -10.15
C SER A 6 -30.08 11.99 -9.31
N SER A 7 -29.95 10.78 -9.84
CA SER A 7 -30.11 9.56 -9.09
C SER A 7 -28.94 9.40 -8.10
N ARG A 8 -29.20 9.67 -6.82
CA ARG A 8 -28.31 9.28 -5.72
C ARG A 8 -28.37 7.76 -5.57
N TRP A 9 -27.34 7.08 -6.04
CA TRP A 9 -27.12 5.68 -5.69
C TRP A 9 -26.47 5.61 -4.31
N SER A 10 -27.29 5.34 -3.29
CA SER A 10 -26.84 4.97 -1.96
C SER A 10 -26.50 3.47 -2.00
N ASN A 11 -25.23 3.12 -2.17
CA ASN A 11 -24.79 1.74 -2.03
C ASN A 11 -24.68 1.36 -0.56
N PRO A 12 -25.32 0.27 -0.11
CA PRO A 12 -25.22 -0.18 1.27
C PRO A 12 -23.82 -0.77 1.52
N LEU A 13 -23.23 -0.39 2.63
CA LEU A 13 -22.08 -1.09 3.20
C LEU A 13 -22.54 -2.51 3.57
N ILE A 14 -22.01 -3.53 2.90
CA ILE A 14 -22.28 -4.92 3.28
C ILE A 14 -21.42 -5.25 4.50
N PHE A 15 -22.04 -5.16 5.68
CA PHE A 15 -21.48 -5.70 6.91
C PHE A 15 -21.82 -7.17 6.99
N LEU A 16 -20.84 -8.06 6.88
CA LEU A 16 -20.99 -9.42 7.39
C LEU A 16 -20.77 -9.36 8.91
N SER A 17 -21.79 -8.88 9.65
CA SER A 17 -21.78 -8.94 11.10
C SER A 17 -22.72 -10.03 11.57
N ASN A 18 -22.21 -11.03 12.28
CA ASN A 18 -23.03 -11.78 13.20
C ASN A 18 -23.40 -10.82 14.34
N ARG A 19 -24.69 -10.69 14.61
CA ARG A 19 -25.27 -9.80 15.62
C ARG A 19 -24.54 -9.97 16.96
N VAL A 20 -24.12 -8.85 17.54
CA VAL A 20 -23.75 -8.78 18.95
C VAL A 20 -25.04 -8.64 19.74
N ASP A 21 -25.39 -9.64 20.51
CA ASP A 21 -26.46 -9.56 21.51
C ASP A 21 -25.93 -8.77 22.72
N MET A 22 -26.48 -7.58 22.95
CA MET A 22 -26.08 -6.64 24.01
C MET A 22 -26.80 -6.89 25.36
N SER A 23 -27.52 -8.00 25.52
CA SER A 23 -28.20 -8.35 26.77
C SER A 23 -27.49 -9.46 27.52
N THR A 24 -26.48 -9.12 28.33
CA THR A 24 -25.96 -10.09 29.33
C THR A 24 -26.04 -9.49 30.73
N PRO A 25 -26.71 -10.16 31.68
CA PRO A 25 -26.71 -9.75 33.08
C PRO A 25 -25.33 -9.97 33.72
N GLN A 26 -24.99 -9.07 34.64
CA GLN A 26 -23.74 -9.14 35.42
C GLN A 26 -23.62 -10.48 36.18
N GLY A 27 -22.53 -11.21 36.00
CA GLY A 27 -22.16 -12.31 36.88
C GLY A 27 -21.64 -13.61 36.26
N GLN A 28 -21.39 -13.67 34.94
CA GLN A 28 -20.79 -14.88 34.35
C GLN A 28 -19.32 -14.64 33.94
N THR A 29 -18.43 -15.54 34.37
CA THR A 29 -17.07 -15.67 33.89
C THR A 29 -17.06 -15.69 32.36
N VAL A 30 -16.54 -14.63 31.76
CA VAL A 30 -16.44 -14.50 30.31
C VAL A 30 -15.48 -15.59 29.80
N ALA A 31 -16.03 -16.63 29.20
CA ALA A 31 -15.24 -17.55 28.40
C ALA A 31 -14.49 -16.75 27.34
N ALA A 32 -13.19 -17.01 27.15
CA ALA A 32 -12.35 -16.30 26.20
C ALA A 32 -13.06 -16.23 24.83
N THR A 33 -13.55 -15.04 24.49
CA THR A 33 -14.22 -14.80 23.23
C THR A 33 -13.21 -15.05 22.11
N LYS A 34 -13.51 -16.00 21.21
CA LYS A 34 -12.73 -16.21 19.98
C LYS A 34 -12.61 -14.85 19.28
N GLY A 35 -11.36 -14.41 19.04
CA GLY A 35 -11.10 -13.15 18.36
C GLY A 35 -11.87 -13.11 17.03
N ARG A 36 -12.52 -12.00 16.74
CA ARG A 36 -13.23 -11.79 15.48
C ARG A 36 -12.34 -10.98 14.54
N ASN A 37 -12.11 -11.50 13.34
CA ASN A 37 -11.45 -10.77 12.27
C ASN A 37 -12.50 -9.94 11.51
N VAL A 38 -12.19 -8.66 11.26
CA VAL A 38 -13.03 -7.76 10.47
C VAL A 38 -12.27 -7.37 9.21
N VAL A 39 -12.91 -7.48 8.05
CA VAL A 39 -12.36 -7.02 6.78
C VAL A 39 -13.14 -5.78 6.33
N VAL A 40 -12.43 -4.69 6.06
CA VAL A 40 -13.00 -3.45 5.53
C VAL A 40 -12.59 -3.30 4.07
N VAL A 41 -13.57 -3.29 3.18
CA VAL A 41 -13.38 -3.14 1.73
C VAL A 41 -14.09 -1.90 1.25
N GLY A 42 -13.38 -1.03 0.51
CA GLY A 42 -14.01 0.08 -0.21
C GLY A 42 -14.57 -0.42 -1.53
N THR A 43 -15.81 -0.05 -1.83
CA THR A 43 -16.53 -0.42 -3.07
C THR A 43 -16.69 0.74 -4.02
N GLN A 44 -16.11 1.90 -3.72
CA GLN A 44 -16.07 3.09 -4.56
C GLN A 44 -14.62 3.44 -4.91
N TRP A 45 -14.44 4.41 -5.77
CA TRP A 45 -13.13 4.85 -6.26
C TRP A 45 -12.39 5.82 -5.32
N GLY A 46 -12.56 5.69 -4.01
CA GLY A 46 -11.99 6.56 -2.99
C GLY A 46 -13.05 7.42 -2.30
N ASP A 47 -12.64 8.20 -1.33
CA ASP A 47 -13.45 9.17 -0.56
C ASP A 47 -14.69 8.60 0.19
N GLU A 48 -14.79 7.26 0.34
CA GLU A 48 -15.88 6.59 1.07
C GLU A 48 -15.79 6.76 2.60
N GLY A 49 -14.75 7.39 3.10
CA GLY A 49 -14.52 7.51 4.54
C GLY A 49 -14.01 6.23 5.23
N LYS A 50 -13.60 5.24 4.48
CA LYS A 50 -13.03 3.95 4.94
C LYS A 50 -11.94 4.13 6.00
N GLY A 51 -11.10 5.13 5.85
CA GLY A 51 -10.04 5.43 6.79
C GLY A 51 -10.54 5.71 8.20
N LYS A 52 -11.61 6.49 8.36
CA LYS A 52 -12.22 6.79 9.66
C LYS A 52 -12.79 5.54 10.33
N LEU A 53 -13.45 4.68 9.54
CA LEU A 53 -13.98 3.42 10.04
C LEU A 53 -12.86 2.48 10.51
N VAL A 54 -11.78 2.37 9.72
CA VAL A 54 -10.62 1.56 10.11
C VAL A 54 -9.99 2.11 11.38
N ASP A 55 -9.81 3.42 11.50
CA ASP A 55 -9.24 4.03 12.70
C ASP A 55 -10.09 3.74 13.95
N TRP A 56 -11.40 3.87 13.87
CA TRP A 56 -12.31 3.50 14.94
C TRP A 56 -12.19 2.02 15.32
N LEU A 57 -12.18 1.11 14.34
CA LEU A 57 -12.03 -0.34 14.60
C LEU A 57 -10.68 -0.69 15.25
N THR A 58 -9.64 0.12 15.02
CA THR A 58 -8.32 -0.12 15.64
C THR A 58 -8.30 0.10 17.15
N GLU A 59 -9.32 0.72 17.74
CA GLU A 59 -9.42 0.92 19.20
C GLU A 59 -9.46 -0.39 19.97
N THR A 60 -10.03 -1.43 19.38
CA THR A 60 -10.17 -2.75 20.00
C THR A 60 -9.33 -3.83 19.30
N ALA A 61 -8.60 -3.48 18.26
CA ALA A 61 -7.82 -4.43 17.49
C ALA A 61 -6.46 -4.72 18.14
N THR A 62 -6.04 -5.98 18.13
CA THR A 62 -4.68 -6.40 18.53
C THR A 62 -3.69 -6.32 17.36
N GLY A 63 -4.19 -6.28 16.13
CA GLY A 63 -3.39 -6.16 14.93
C GLY A 63 -4.17 -5.60 13.75
N VAL A 64 -3.49 -4.90 12.85
CA VAL A 64 -4.07 -4.31 11.64
C VAL A 64 -3.25 -4.71 10.43
N VAL A 65 -3.92 -5.23 9.42
CA VAL A 65 -3.31 -5.67 8.17
C VAL A 65 -3.74 -4.76 7.03
N ARG A 66 -2.78 -4.15 6.35
CA ARG A 66 -2.99 -3.58 5.02
C ARG A 66 -2.69 -4.66 3.99
N PHE A 67 -3.71 -5.10 3.27
CA PHE A 67 -3.54 -6.26 2.39
C PHE A 67 -3.46 -5.91 0.90
N GLN A 68 -3.73 -4.65 0.50
CA GLN A 68 -3.74 -4.24 -0.91
C GLN A 68 -3.43 -2.75 -1.09
N GLY A 69 -3.20 -2.34 -2.35
CA GLY A 69 -2.88 -0.97 -2.72
C GLY A 69 -1.39 -0.67 -2.64
N GLY A 70 -1.04 0.58 -2.66
CA GLY A 70 0.32 1.10 -2.53
C GLY A 70 0.31 2.44 -1.83
N HIS A 71 1.30 3.28 -2.08
CA HIS A 71 1.42 4.61 -1.48
C HIS A 71 0.66 5.72 -2.25
N ASN A 72 -0.32 5.33 -3.10
CA ASN A 72 -1.12 6.25 -3.92
C ASN A 72 -2.16 7.04 -3.13
N ALA A 73 -2.65 6.52 -2.02
CA ALA A 73 -3.61 7.19 -1.14
C ALA A 73 -2.95 7.65 0.15
N GLY A 74 -3.35 8.80 0.68
CA GLY A 74 -2.97 9.27 2.00
C GLY A 74 -4.14 9.11 2.96
N HIS A 75 -3.87 8.57 4.14
CA HIS A 75 -4.80 8.51 5.26
C HIS A 75 -4.33 9.50 6.32
N THR A 76 -4.99 10.63 6.44
CA THR A 76 -4.60 11.67 7.40
C THR A 76 -5.25 11.40 8.76
N LEU A 77 -4.41 11.24 9.76
CA LEU A 77 -4.79 11.14 11.18
C LEU A 77 -4.41 12.43 11.90
N VAL A 78 -5.16 12.77 12.93
CA VAL A 78 -4.81 13.87 13.81
C VAL A 78 -4.45 13.30 15.19
N ILE A 79 -3.19 13.47 15.60
CA ILE A 79 -2.66 12.93 16.85
C ILE A 79 -2.07 14.06 17.66
N ASN A 80 -2.60 14.26 18.87
CA ASN A 80 -2.17 15.35 19.75
C ASN A 80 -2.15 16.71 19.02
N GLY A 81 -3.11 16.95 18.13
CA GLY A 81 -3.20 18.16 17.31
C GLY A 81 -2.28 18.20 16.08
N VAL A 82 -1.44 17.19 15.87
CA VAL A 82 -0.54 17.08 14.71
C VAL A 82 -1.18 16.23 13.62
N LYS A 83 -1.28 16.77 12.41
CA LYS A 83 -1.74 16.02 11.23
C LYS A 83 -0.62 15.13 10.73
N THR A 84 -0.84 13.83 10.71
CA THR A 84 0.09 12.82 10.17
C THR A 84 -0.58 12.08 9.03
N ALA A 85 0.04 12.06 7.87
CA ALA A 85 -0.45 11.29 6.72
C ALA A 85 0.25 9.93 6.64
N LEU A 86 -0.54 8.87 6.69
CA LEU A 86 -0.07 7.51 6.47
C LEU A 86 -0.39 7.08 5.02
N HIS A 87 0.58 6.47 4.35
CA HIS A 87 0.45 6.01 2.97
C HIS A 87 0.55 4.50 2.83
N LEU A 88 1.47 3.87 3.55
CA LEU A 88 1.75 2.42 3.51
C LEU A 88 1.49 1.76 4.86
N ILE A 89 1.85 2.42 5.94
CA ILE A 89 1.75 1.86 7.28
C ILE A 89 0.27 1.84 7.71
N PRO A 90 -0.24 0.71 8.26
CA PRO A 90 -1.59 0.65 8.80
C PRO A 90 -1.81 1.64 9.95
N SER A 91 -3.00 2.26 10.02
CA SER A 91 -3.33 3.29 11.03
C SER A 91 -3.21 2.80 12.48
N GLY A 92 -3.34 1.50 12.72
CA GLY A 92 -3.11 0.90 14.04
C GLY A 92 -1.72 1.15 14.63
N ILE A 93 -0.73 1.59 13.83
CA ILE A 93 0.60 1.95 14.31
C ILE A 93 0.57 3.08 15.34
N MET A 94 -0.44 3.94 15.25
CA MET A 94 -0.61 5.08 16.15
C MET A 94 -1.10 4.68 17.54
N ARG A 95 -1.58 3.44 17.70
CA ARG A 95 -2.06 2.94 18.98
C ARG A 95 -1.00 2.06 19.64
N PRO A 96 -0.60 2.35 20.90
CA PRO A 96 0.36 1.52 21.60
C PRO A 96 -0.06 0.05 21.66
N GLY A 97 0.89 -0.87 21.45
CA GLY A 97 0.66 -2.30 21.54
C GLY A 97 0.01 -2.95 20.31
N VAL A 98 -0.58 -2.20 19.39
CA VAL A 98 -1.18 -2.75 18.16
C VAL A 98 -0.09 -3.14 17.18
N LYS A 99 -0.11 -4.39 16.71
CA LYS A 99 0.80 -4.89 15.67
C LYS A 99 0.27 -4.50 14.28
N CYS A 100 1.16 -4.10 13.39
CA CYS A 100 0.83 -3.69 12.04
C CYS A 100 1.51 -4.58 11.00
N TYR A 101 0.76 -4.93 9.97
CA TYR A 101 1.24 -5.84 8.93
C TYR A 101 0.99 -5.25 7.54
N ILE A 102 2.01 -5.29 6.69
CA ILE A 102 1.89 -5.03 5.26
C ILE A 102 1.83 -6.39 4.56
N GLY A 103 0.65 -6.73 4.04
CA GLY A 103 0.38 -8.01 3.41
C GLY A 103 0.85 -8.07 1.96
N ASN A 104 0.96 -9.29 1.43
CA ASN A 104 1.48 -9.62 0.09
C ASN A 104 0.70 -9.04 -1.10
N GLY A 105 -0.48 -8.49 -0.86
CA GLY A 105 -1.25 -7.77 -1.88
C GLY A 105 -0.78 -6.34 -2.11
N VAL A 106 -0.02 -5.76 -1.17
CA VAL A 106 0.51 -4.40 -1.29
C VAL A 106 1.68 -4.37 -2.27
N VAL A 107 1.69 -3.37 -3.17
CA VAL A 107 2.87 -3.03 -3.97
C VAL A 107 3.67 -1.99 -3.18
N LEU A 108 4.88 -2.35 -2.78
CA LEU A 108 5.67 -1.66 -1.76
C LEU A 108 6.72 -0.74 -2.37
N SER A 109 6.61 0.55 -2.14
CA SER A 109 7.71 1.49 -2.36
C SER A 109 8.57 1.55 -1.10
N ALA A 110 9.75 0.98 -1.15
CA ALA A 110 10.67 0.94 -0.02
C ALA A 110 11.12 2.34 0.43
N PRO A 111 11.52 3.26 -0.47
CA PRO A 111 11.88 4.62 -0.08
C PRO A 111 10.73 5.34 0.65
N LYS A 112 9.49 5.21 0.13
CA LYS A 112 8.33 5.85 0.76
C LYS A 112 7.95 5.25 2.11
N LEU A 113 8.14 3.94 2.28
CA LEU A 113 7.95 3.30 3.57
C LEU A 113 8.97 3.81 4.60
N LEU A 114 10.24 3.92 4.24
CA LEU A 114 11.29 4.39 5.13
C LEU A 114 11.12 5.86 5.50
N GLU A 115 10.70 6.70 4.56
CA GLU A 115 10.33 8.10 4.80
C GLU A 115 9.19 8.21 5.83
N GLU A 116 8.15 7.37 5.67
CA GLU A 116 7.00 7.32 6.58
C GLU A 116 7.40 6.83 7.97
N ILE A 117 8.24 5.78 8.06
CA ILE A 117 8.80 5.29 9.33
C ILE A 117 9.57 6.40 10.04
N ALA A 118 10.51 7.05 9.34
CA ALA A 118 11.32 8.12 9.94
C ALA A 118 10.48 9.28 10.47
N GLY A 119 9.42 9.66 9.72
CA GLY A 119 8.47 10.70 10.16
C GLY A 119 7.73 10.32 11.44
N LEU A 120 7.27 9.07 11.53
CA LEU A 120 6.57 8.56 12.71
C LEU A 120 7.50 8.41 13.93
N GLU A 121 8.69 7.87 13.74
CA GLU A 121 9.69 7.72 14.82
C GLU A 121 10.13 9.09 15.36
N LYS A 122 10.29 10.10 14.50
CA LYS A 122 10.52 11.48 14.90
C LYS A 122 9.38 12.06 15.76
N ALA A 123 8.16 11.60 15.51
CA ALA A 123 6.98 11.98 16.30
C ALA A 123 6.81 11.12 17.58
N GLY A 124 7.77 10.26 17.92
CA GLY A 124 7.77 9.44 19.13
C GLY A 124 6.97 8.14 19.01
N VAL A 125 6.61 7.72 17.79
CA VAL A 125 5.86 6.47 17.56
C VAL A 125 6.83 5.32 17.36
N GLU A 126 6.68 4.25 18.15
CA GLU A 126 7.42 3.01 17.93
C GLU A 126 6.89 2.29 16.68
N VAL A 127 7.69 2.23 15.61
CA VAL A 127 7.28 1.62 14.35
C VAL A 127 7.93 0.25 14.15
N ARG A 128 9.24 0.18 14.13
CA ARG A 128 10.02 -1.01 13.69
C ARG A 128 9.76 -2.25 14.57
N SER A 129 9.50 -2.06 15.85
CA SER A 129 9.17 -3.15 16.79
C SER A 129 7.81 -3.80 16.48
N ARG A 130 6.87 -3.04 15.92
CA ARG A 130 5.46 -3.43 15.73
C ARG A 130 5.05 -3.63 14.28
N LEU A 131 5.83 -3.13 13.30
CA LEU A 131 5.57 -3.31 11.88
C LEU A 131 6.19 -4.61 11.38
N ARG A 132 5.41 -5.37 10.60
CA ARG A 132 5.89 -6.54 9.85
C ARG A 132 5.47 -6.44 8.40
N ILE A 133 6.36 -6.88 7.52
CA ILE A 133 6.20 -6.81 6.07
C ILE A 133 6.25 -8.22 5.53
N SER A 134 5.25 -8.59 4.74
CA SER A 134 5.27 -9.87 4.04
C SER A 134 6.41 -9.90 3.03
N GLU A 135 7.23 -10.95 3.08
CA GLU A 135 8.31 -11.16 2.12
C GLU A 135 7.83 -11.29 0.67
N ALA A 136 6.56 -11.64 0.48
CA ALA A 136 5.93 -11.80 -0.82
C ALA A 136 5.40 -10.48 -1.43
N CYS A 137 5.52 -9.33 -0.75
CA CYS A 137 5.17 -8.03 -1.31
C CYS A 137 5.98 -7.74 -2.58
N PRO A 138 5.33 -7.40 -3.72
CA PRO A 138 6.04 -6.85 -4.87
C PRO A 138 6.63 -5.48 -4.54
N LEU A 139 7.81 -5.20 -5.07
CA LEU A 139 8.44 -3.90 -4.95
C LEU A 139 8.00 -2.98 -6.09
N ILE A 140 7.77 -1.71 -5.76
CA ILE A 140 7.72 -0.64 -6.75
C ILE A 140 9.15 -0.15 -6.94
N LEU A 141 9.64 -0.26 -8.17
CA LEU A 141 10.98 0.17 -8.57
C LEU A 141 10.88 1.38 -9.52
N PRO A 142 11.96 2.13 -9.74
CA PRO A 142 11.94 3.36 -10.53
C PRO A 142 11.31 3.22 -11.91
N TYR A 143 11.52 2.11 -12.61
CA TYR A 143 10.93 1.88 -13.93
C TYR A 143 9.40 1.80 -13.92
N HIS A 144 8.78 1.37 -12.81
CA HIS A 144 7.32 1.37 -12.70
C HIS A 144 6.75 2.79 -12.73
N ALA A 145 7.37 3.71 -11.97
CA ALA A 145 6.96 5.12 -11.97
C ALA A 145 7.22 5.78 -13.33
N ALA A 146 8.37 5.48 -13.95
CA ALA A 146 8.71 5.99 -15.28
C ALA A 146 7.69 5.55 -16.34
N ILE A 147 7.29 4.29 -16.35
CA ILE A 147 6.27 3.76 -17.26
C ILE A 147 4.90 4.42 -17.01
N ASP A 148 4.50 4.56 -15.76
CA ASP A 148 3.23 5.18 -15.38
C ASP A 148 3.14 6.62 -15.92
N ILE A 149 4.18 7.42 -15.70
CA ILE A 149 4.30 8.80 -16.20
C ILE A 149 4.35 8.84 -17.74
N ALA A 150 5.17 8.00 -18.35
CA ALA A 150 5.34 7.99 -19.80
C ALA A 150 4.04 7.57 -20.54
N ARG A 151 3.29 6.62 -20.00
CA ARG A 151 1.97 6.22 -20.54
C ARG A 151 0.96 7.36 -20.51
N GLU A 152 0.91 8.13 -19.42
CA GLU A 152 0.01 9.29 -19.32
C GLU A 152 0.41 10.41 -20.31
N ALA A 153 1.72 10.65 -20.44
CA ALA A 153 2.24 11.62 -21.42
C ALA A 153 1.95 11.20 -22.87
N ALA A 154 2.06 9.92 -23.20
CA ALA A 154 1.76 9.39 -24.51
C ALA A 154 0.27 9.56 -24.86
N LYS A 155 -0.64 9.32 -23.91
CA LYS A 155 -2.09 9.54 -24.09
C LYS A 155 -2.41 11.01 -24.32
N GLU A 156 -1.77 11.91 -23.57
CA GLU A 156 -1.95 13.35 -23.77
C GLU A 156 -1.55 13.79 -25.18
N LYS A 157 -0.38 13.33 -25.66
CA LYS A 157 0.10 13.62 -27.02
C LYS A 157 -0.84 13.06 -28.10
N ALA A 158 -1.44 11.89 -27.84
CA ALA A 158 -2.41 11.27 -28.76
C ALA A 158 -3.81 11.89 -28.70
N GLY A 159 -4.06 12.88 -27.85
CA GLY A 159 -5.38 13.49 -27.68
C GLY A 159 -6.42 12.55 -27.05
N THR A 160 -5.98 11.47 -26.41
CA THR A 160 -6.86 10.52 -25.73
C THR A 160 -7.00 10.86 -24.25
N ALA A 161 -8.12 10.43 -23.64
CA ALA A 161 -8.37 10.72 -22.22
C ALA A 161 -7.30 10.08 -21.32
N LYS A 162 -6.70 10.90 -20.47
CA LYS A 162 -5.82 10.41 -19.40
C LYS A 162 -6.61 9.54 -18.41
N ILE A 163 -5.96 8.53 -17.85
CA ILE A 163 -6.54 7.77 -16.72
C ILE A 163 -6.53 8.62 -15.47
N GLY A 164 -5.61 9.58 -15.36
CA GLY A 164 -5.40 10.40 -14.16
C GLY A 164 -4.69 9.60 -13.07
N THR A 165 -3.66 8.84 -13.44
CA THR A 165 -2.84 8.10 -12.48
C THR A 165 -2.05 9.06 -11.59
N THR A 166 -1.59 8.55 -10.45
CA THR A 166 -0.76 9.35 -9.54
C THR A 166 0.72 9.41 -9.97
N GLY A 167 1.10 8.77 -11.08
CA GLY A 167 2.48 8.67 -11.55
C GLY A 167 3.43 7.91 -10.60
N ARG A 168 2.88 7.11 -9.71
CA ARG A 168 3.64 6.43 -8.65
C ARG A 168 3.99 4.98 -8.97
N GLY A 169 3.67 4.51 -10.17
CA GLY A 169 4.00 3.17 -10.64
C GLY A 169 3.16 2.05 -10.03
N ILE A 170 2.02 2.35 -9.42
CA ILE A 170 1.15 1.35 -8.78
C ILE A 170 0.63 0.34 -9.81
N GLY A 171 0.04 0.83 -10.91
CA GLY A 171 -0.49 0.00 -12.00
C GLY A 171 0.59 -0.92 -12.60
N PRO A 172 1.72 -0.37 -13.09
CA PRO A 172 2.80 -1.18 -13.64
C PRO A 172 3.38 -2.21 -12.67
N ALA A 173 3.47 -1.90 -11.37
CA ALA A 173 3.91 -2.88 -10.37
C ALA A 173 2.90 -4.02 -10.19
N TYR A 174 1.60 -3.75 -10.29
CA TYR A 174 0.58 -4.81 -10.32
C TYR A 174 0.63 -5.61 -11.62
N GLU A 175 0.90 -4.98 -12.77
CA GLU A 175 1.12 -5.70 -14.03
C GLU A 175 2.25 -6.73 -13.88
N ASP A 176 3.39 -6.32 -13.33
CA ASP A 176 4.53 -7.21 -13.09
C ASP A 176 4.21 -8.33 -12.09
N LYS A 177 3.44 -8.03 -11.05
CA LYS A 177 2.98 -9.03 -10.09
C LYS A 177 2.16 -10.13 -10.77
N ILE A 178 1.18 -9.75 -11.61
CA ILE A 178 0.30 -10.69 -12.30
C ILE A 178 1.04 -11.44 -13.40
N ALA A 179 1.95 -10.76 -14.11
CA ALA A 179 2.84 -11.36 -15.11
C ALA A 179 3.92 -12.27 -14.49
N ARG A 180 3.99 -12.39 -13.16
CA ARG A 180 4.95 -13.23 -12.41
C ARG A 180 6.42 -12.85 -12.56
N ARG A 181 6.72 -11.62 -13.00
CA ARG A 181 8.09 -11.10 -13.12
C ARG A 181 8.47 -10.12 -11.99
N ALA A 182 7.53 -9.71 -11.13
CA ALA A 182 7.80 -8.77 -10.07
C ALA A 182 8.97 -9.20 -9.19
N LEU A 183 9.88 -8.25 -8.90
CA LEU A 183 10.80 -8.37 -7.78
C LEU A 183 10.02 -8.16 -6.49
N ARG A 184 10.30 -9.00 -5.50
CA ARG A 184 9.60 -9.02 -4.21
C ARG A 184 10.56 -8.68 -3.07
N VAL A 185 10.03 -8.37 -1.92
CA VAL A 185 10.82 -8.10 -0.71
C VAL A 185 11.77 -9.26 -0.39
N GLN A 186 11.33 -10.51 -0.55
CA GLN A 186 12.19 -11.68 -0.36
C GLN A 186 13.43 -11.71 -1.28
N ASP A 187 13.34 -11.15 -2.48
CA ASP A 187 14.47 -11.15 -3.42
C ASP A 187 15.62 -10.27 -2.90
N LEU A 188 15.33 -9.26 -2.05
CA LEU A 188 16.34 -8.44 -1.39
C LEU A 188 17.27 -9.22 -0.46
N LYS A 189 16.85 -10.41 0.01
CA LYS A 189 17.68 -11.31 0.83
C LYS A 189 18.83 -11.94 0.00
N HIS A 190 18.71 -11.94 -1.32
CA HIS A 190 19.60 -12.62 -2.25
C HIS A 190 20.05 -11.67 -3.37
N PRO A 191 21.10 -10.84 -3.15
CA PRO A 191 21.52 -9.80 -4.09
C PRO A 191 21.78 -10.29 -5.52
N GLU A 192 22.38 -11.47 -5.69
CA GLU A 192 22.67 -12.04 -7.02
C GLU A 192 21.38 -12.41 -7.78
N ARG A 193 20.43 -13.02 -7.07
CA ARG A 193 19.11 -13.33 -7.63
C ARG A 193 18.33 -12.07 -7.96
N PHE A 194 18.37 -11.06 -7.08
CA PHE A 194 17.78 -9.75 -7.32
C PHE A 194 18.38 -9.11 -8.58
N ALA A 195 19.72 -9.13 -8.69
CA ALA A 195 20.44 -8.60 -9.84
C ALA A 195 20.03 -9.23 -11.18
N THR A 196 19.91 -10.56 -11.21
CA THR A 196 19.50 -11.29 -12.41
C THR A 196 18.07 -10.90 -12.82
N LYS A 197 17.13 -10.96 -11.91
CA LYS A 197 15.74 -10.57 -12.18
C LYS A 197 15.60 -9.09 -12.57
N LEU A 198 16.41 -8.21 -11.96
CA LEU A 198 16.39 -6.79 -12.28
C LEU A 198 16.85 -6.54 -13.71
N ARG A 199 17.91 -7.22 -14.18
CA ARG A 199 18.38 -7.11 -15.57
C ARG A 199 17.30 -7.53 -16.56
N GLU A 200 16.69 -8.70 -16.34
CA GLU A 200 15.59 -9.21 -17.18
C GLU A 200 14.42 -8.22 -17.25
N ASN A 201 14.02 -7.64 -16.11
CA ASN A 201 12.93 -6.67 -16.09
C ASN A 201 13.31 -5.34 -16.75
N LEU A 202 14.54 -4.87 -16.54
CA LEU A 202 15.00 -3.62 -17.16
C LEU A 202 15.17 -3.76 -18.67
N GLU A 203 15.57 -4.90 -19.18
CA GLU A 203 15.60 -5.16 -20.63
C GLU A 203 14.21 -4.95 -21.23
N LEU A 204 13.18 -5.58 -20.66
CA LEU A 204 11.79 -5.43 -21.11
C LEU A 204 11.30 -3.98 -20.93
N HIS A 205 11.45 -3.44 -19.74
CA HIS A 205 10.85 -2.14 -19.42
C HIS A 205 11.56 -0.97 -20.08
N ASN A 206 12.88 -1.06 -20.26
CA ASN A 206 13.62 -0.05 -21.02
C ASN A 206 13.26 -0.07 -22.50
N HIS A 207 13.06 -1.25 -23.11
CA HIS A 207 12.52 -1.34 -24.47
C HIS A 207 11.16 -0.63 -24.57
N VAL A 208 10.26 -0.88 -23.62
CA VAL A 208 8.94 -0.18 -23.58
C VAL A 208 9.12 1.33 -23.41
N LEU A 209 10.02 1.76 -22.52
CA LEU A 209 10.26 3.18 -22.27
C LEU A 209 10.87 3.86 -23.50
N THR A 210 11.96 3.31 -24.09
CA THR A 210 12.68 3.97 -25.18
C THR A 210 11.98 3.86 -26.52
N ASP A 211 11.59 2.66 -26.92
CA ASP A 211 11.17 2.39 -28.28
C ASP A 211 9.66 2.62 -28.50
N ILE A 212 8.86 2.44 -27.45
CA ILE A 212 7.40 2.57 -27.53
C ILE A 212 6.93 3.93 -26.97
N LEU A 213 7.44 4.31 -25.79
CA LEU A 213 6.96 5.50 -25.08
C LEU A 213 7.86 6.73 -25.31
N HIS A 214 9.01 6.57 -25.96
CA HIS A 214 9.98 7.63 -26.23
C HIS A 214 10.42 8.39 -24.98
N ALA A 215 10.61 7.62 -23.88
CA ALA A 215 11.06 8.11 -22.58
C ALA A 215 12.48 7.58 -22.29
N PRO A 216 13.22 8.21 -21.36
CA PRO A 216 14.56 7.76 -20.99
C PRO A 216 14.57 6.34 -20.40
N ALA A 217 15.62 5.58 -20.71
CA ALA A 217 15.89 4.31 -20.05
C ALA A 217 16.24 4.52 -18.56
N ILE A 218 15.98 3.50 -17.77
CA ILE A 218 16.34 3.45 -16.36
C ILE A 218 17.66 2.71 -16.19
N ASP A 219 18.57 3.31 -15.44
CA ASP A 219 19.88 2.77 -15.19
C ASP A 219 19.86 1.62 -14.17
N TYR A 220 20.52 0.52 -14.53
CA TYR A 220 20.58 -0.67 -13.70
C TYR A 220 21.31 -0.43 -12.37
N ASP A 221 22.50 0.20 -12.42
CA ASP A 221 23.34 0.35 -11.23
C ASP A 221 22.67 1.25 -10.19
N THR A 222 22.00 2.29 -10.65
CA THR A 222 21.20 3.17 -9.79
C THR A 222 20.12 2.37 -9.06
N VAL A 223 19.29 1.61 -9.78
CA VAL A 223 18.20 0.83 -9.17
C VAL A 223 18.73 -0.24 -8.22
N PHE A 224 19.79 -0.95 -8.62
CA PHE A 224 20.37 -1.99 -7.79
C PHE A 224 20.95 -1.44 -6.49
N ASN A 225 21.75 -0.38 -6.58
CA ASN A 225 22.40 0.22 -5.42
C ASN A 225 21.39 0.80 -4.44
N GLU A 226 20.37 1.50 -4.93
CA GLU A 226 19.25 1.99 -4.11
C GLU A 226 18.52 0.82 -3.43
N ALA A 227 18.22 -0.25 -4.18
CA ALA A 227 17.55 -1.42 -3.64
C ALA A 227 18.34 -2.08 -2.51
N MET A 228 19.65 -2.22 -2.67
CA MET A 228 20.51 -2.80 -1.64
C MET A 228 20.71 -1.86 -0.44
N ALA A 229 20.63 -0.56 -0.64
CA ALA A 229 20.69 0.40 0.46
C ALA A 229 19.46 0.27 1.39
N TYR A 230 18.25 0.33 0.85
CA TYR A 230 17.05 0.21 1.68
C TYR A 230 16.76 -1.22 2.16
N ALA A 231 17.32 -2.24 1.52
CA ALA A 231 17.19 -3.62 1.96
C ALA A 231 17.67 -3.80 3.41
N LYS A 232 18.78 -3.15 3.79
CA LYS A 232 19.38 -3.21 5.13
C LYS A 232 18.38 -2.78 6.23
N GLU A 233 17.51 -1.81 5.92
CA GLU A 233 16.53 -1.29 6.87
C GLU A 233 15.21 -2.05 6.85
N ILE A 234 14.82 -2.58 5.68
CA ILE A 234 13.53 -3.27 5.51
C ILE A 234 13.58 -4.72 5.98
N LEU A 235 14.66 -5.44 5.67
CA LEU A 235 14.76 -6.87 5.97
C LEU A 235 14.56 -7.24 7.45
N PRO A 236 14.97 -6.43 8.45
CA PRO A 236 14.68 -6.73 9.85
C PRO A 236 13.19 -6.73 10.21
N MET A 237 12.34 -6.10 9.40
CA MET A 237 10.88 -6.04 9.61
C MET A 237 10.13 -7.12 8.80
N VAL A 238 10.83 -7.95 8.02
CA VAL A 238 10.21 -8.99 7.18
C VAL A 238 9.83 -10.21 8.02
N ALA A 239 8.61 -10.73 7.78
CA ALA A 239 8.06 -11.91 8.43
C ALA A 239 7.44 -12.84 7.39
#